data_d85c1b1a4976ef6d743d8e229760d14a
#
_entry.id   d85c1b1a4976ef6d743d8e229760d14a
#
_cell.length_a   1.000
_cell.length_b   1.000
_cell.length_c   1.000
_cell.angle_alpha   90.00
_cell.angle_beta   90.00
_cell.angle_gamma   90.00
#
_symmetry.space_group_name_H-M   'P 1'
#
loop_
_entity.id
_entity.type
_entity.pdbx_description
1 polymer ?
#
loop_
_entity_poly.entity_id
_entity_poly.type
_entity_poly.pdbx_seq_one_letter_code
_entity_poly.pdbx_strand_id
1 'polypeptide(L)'
;MTKDLIKLLISEYQDFVSQVELIPRDVELVDNLNYVFVGLRHAGKSYLMFQRIAQLIAQGHKKEEILYFNFEDDRIDSLEVTDLDFIKTCYEEMYDYRPIFFLDEIQLVDKWEKFARRLADQKYNVFITGSNAKMLSSEIATTLGGRYMIYEVYPYSLKEYLKANDIDINAKNVLFTEHKQIVKLANLYFQHGGLPETVGMKEPRSWMSNLFSKIFFGDLVARYRIRNDYALRVMIRKMAESVKQPLSYNRIASIVSSTGKKLSTDAAIDYVGYMS
;
A
#
# COMPACT_ATOMS: atom_id res chain seq x y z
N MET A 1 15.18 -16.94 -11.98
CA MET A 1 15.33 -17.10 -10.50
C MET A 1 15.69 -18.56 -10.19
N THR A 2 16.55 -18.83 -9.19
CA THR A 2 16.93 -20.22 -8.83
C THR A 2 15.99 -20.78 -7.76
N LYS A 3 15.82 -22.10 -7.74
CA LYS A 3 15.00 -22.83 -6.76
C LYS A 3 15.46 -22.59 -5.31
N ASP A 4 16.78 -22.64 -5.12
CA ASP A 4 17.38 -22.48 -3.79
C ASP A 4 17.15 -21.06 -3.24
N LEU A 5 17.24 -20.04 -4.10
CA LEU A 5 16.93 -18.66 -3.71
C LEU A 5 15.46 -18.51 -3.30
N ILE A 6 14.52 -19.09 -4.04
CA ILE A 6 13.09 -19.03 -3.70
C ILE A 6 12.84 -19.67 -2.34
N LYS A 7 13.37 -20.87 -2.12
CA LYS A 7 13.21 -21.59 -0.84
C LYS A 7 13.81 -20.83 0.32
N LEU A 8 14.98 -20.21 0.11
CA LEU A 8 15.62 -19.35 1.11
C LEU A 8 14.71 -18.15 1.44
N LEU A 9 14.21 -17.44 0.41
CA LEU A 9 13.33 -16.30 0.59
C LEU A 9 12.04 -16.68 1.35
N ILE A 10 11.40 -17.79 0.99
CA ILE A 10 10.21 -18.29 1.69
C ILE A 10 10.51 -18.48 3.19
N SER A 11 11.62 -19.14 3.51
CA SER A 11 12.01 -19.39 4.91
C SER A 11 12.32 -18.10 5.67
N GLU A 12 13.11 -17.20 5.09
CA GLU A 12 13.46 -15.91 5.68
C GLU A 12 12.22 -15.04 5.93
N TYR A 13 11.29 -15.02 4.97
CA TYR A 13 10.05 -14.26 5.12
C TYR A 13 9.15 -14.84 6.21
N GLN A 14 9.05 -16.16 6.35
CA GLN A 14 8.28 -16.79 7.41
C GLN A 14 8.84 -16.43 8.80
N ASP A 15 10.15 -16.41 8.94
CA ASP A 15 10.79 -15.98 10.19
C ASP A 15 10.60 -14.48 10.44
N PHE A 16 10.77 -13.67 9.43
CA PHE A 16 10.57 -12.22 9.52
C PHE A 16 9.14 -11.86 9.94
N VAL A 17 8.11 -12.35 9.22
CA VAL A 17 6.71 -11.97 9.49
C VAL A 17 6.21 -12.47 10.85
N SER A 18 6.84 -13.52 11.40
CA SER A 18 6.50 -14.04 12.73
C SER A 18 7.05 -13.19 13.88
N GLN A 19 8.02 -12.30 13.61
CA GLN A 19 8.74 -11.48 14.61
C GLN A 19 8.47 -9.99 14.48
N VAL A 20 7.70 -9.55 13.46
CA VAL A 20 7.42 -8.13 13.23
C VAL A 20 6.61 -7.54 14.37
N GLU A 21 7.12 -6.47 14.96
CA GLU A 21 6.34 -5.65 15.89
C GLU A 21 5.26 -4.87 15.15
N LEU A 22 4.03 -4.98 15.63
CA LEU A 22 2.86 -4.42 14.99
C LEU A 22 2.19 -3.38 15.86
N ILE A 23 1.82 -2.27 15.26
CA ILE A 23 0.81 -1.37 15.81
C ILE A 23 -0.52 -1.78 15.17
N PRO A 24 -1.38 -2.49 15.91
CA PRO A 24 -2.60 -3.06 15.32
C PRO A 24 -3.53 -1.96 14.82
N ARG A 25 -4.00 -2.12 13.59
CA ARG A 25 -5.00 -1.27 12.97
C ARG A 25 -6.42 -1.73 13.33
N ASP A 26 -7.35 -0.79 13.40
CA ASP A 26 -8.77 -1.07 13.63
C ASP A 26 -9.42 -1.56 12.32
N VAL A 27 -9.00 -2.74 11.85
CA VAL A 27 -9.48 -3.36 10.62
C VAL A 27 -9.95 -4.77 10.91
N GLU A 28 -11.20 -5.05 10.60
CA GLU A 28 -11.77 -6.39 10.67
C GLU A 28 -11.84 -6.99 9.26
N LEU A 29 -11.13 -8.09 9.06
CA LEU A 29 -11.17 -8.86 7.82
C LEU A 29 -12.06 -10.09 8.03
N VAL A 30 -12.97 -10.31 7.09
CA VAL A 30 -13.84 -11.49 7.11
C VAL A 30 -13.03 -12.72 6.71
N ASP A 31 -13.15 -13.80 7.49
CA ASP A 31 -12.48 -15.05 7.21
C ASP A 31 -12.94 -15.68 5.88
N ASN A 32 -12.06 -16.45 5.27
CA ASN A 32 -12.30 -17.16 4.00
C ASN A 32 -12.61 -16.26 2.78
N LEU A 33 -12.31 -14.97 2.86
CA LEU A 33 -12.33 -14.08 1.70
C LEU A 33 -10.91 -13.75 1.26
N ASN A 34 -10.76 -13.53 -0.03
CA ASN A 34 -9.53 -13.02 -0.62
C ASN A 34 -9.54 -11.50 -0.63
N TYR A 35 -8.39 -10.86 -0.41
CA TYR A 35 -8.28 -9.42 -0.33
C TYR A 35 -7.22 -8.87 -1.27
N VAL A 36 -7.49 -7.70 -1.83
CA VAL A 36 -6.51 -6.84 -2.48
C VAL A 36 -6.41 -5.55 -1.66
N PHE A 37 -5.30 -5.37 -0.98
CA PHE A 37 -5.00 -4.15 -0.23
C PHE A 37 -4.37 -3.13 -1.18
N VAL A 38 -5.06 -2.04 -1.40
CA VAL A 38 -4.63 -0.93 -2.26
C VAL A 38 -4.43 0.33 -1.42
N GLY A 39 -3.64 1.25 -1.91
CA GLY A 39 -3.44 2.53 -1.22
C GLY A 39 -2.05 3.10 -1.46
N LEU A 40 -1.84 4.29 -0.93
CA LEU A 40 -0.61 5.05 -1.08
C LEU A 40 0.62 4.23 -0.62
N ARG A 41 1.79 4.47 -1.24
CA ARG A 41 3.07 3.97 -0.69
C ARG A 41 3.21 4.42 0.77
N HIS A 42 3.75 3.54 1.60
CA HIS A 42 3.92 3.76 3.05
C HIS A 42 2.61 3.95 3.85
N ALA A 43 1.44 3.63 3.30
CA ALA A 43 0.18 3.64 4.07
C ALA A 43 0.05 2.44 5.04
N GLY A 44 0.96 1.48 4.98
CA GLY A 44 0.99 0.31 5.86
C GLY A 44 0.29 -0.94 5.29
N LYS A 45 0.20 -1.09 3.97
CA LYS A 45 -0.40 -2.27 3.31
C LYS A 45 0.25 -3.59 3.73
N SER A 46 1.59 -3.68 3.64
CA SER A 46 2.35 -4.87 4.06
C SER A 46 2.17 -5.17 5.54
N TYR A 47 2.14 -4.13 6.39
CA TYR A 47 1.89 -4.29 7.84
C TYR A 47 0.47 -4.77 8.13
N LEU A 48 -0.52 -4.45 7.31
CA LEU A 48 -1.86 -5.03 7.42
C LEU A 48 -1.86 -6.52 7.06
N MET A 49 -1.04 -6.94 6.07
CA MET A 49 -0.80 -8.38 5.84
C MET A 49 -0.15 -9.05 7.04
N PHE A 50 0.87 -8.44 7.64
CA PHE A 50 1.54 -8.99 8.82
C PHE A 50 0.58 -9.10 10.01
N GLN A 51 -0.29 -8.11 10.20
CA GLN A 51 -1.36 -8.19 11.19
C GLN A 51 -2.28 -9.38 10.93
N ARG A 52 -2.68 -9.63 9.68
CA ARG A 52 -3.50 -10.80 9.34
C ARG A 52 -2.75 -12.10 9.57
N ILE A 53 -1.49 -12.19 9.22
CA ILE A 53 -0.64 -13.36 9.51
C ILE A 53 -0.59 -13.63 11.01
N ALA A 54 -0.33 -12.61 11.83
CA ALA A 54 -0.32 -12.73 13.28
C ALA A 54 -1.67 -13.23 13.85
N GLN A 55 -2.79 -12.75 13.30
CA GLN A 55 -4.14 -13.22 13.66
C GLN A 55 -4.33 -14.70 13.32
N LEU A 56 -3.92 -15.13 12.12
CA LEU A 56 -4.02 -16.54 11.70
C LEU A 56 -3.17 -17.46 12.59
N ILE A 57 -1.95 -17.04 12.92
CA ILE A 57 -1.09 -17.80 13.85
C ILE A 57 -1.75 -17.87 15.24
N ALA A 58 -2.33 -16.79 15.74
CA ALA A 58 -3.06 -16.77 17.00
C ALA A 58 -4.33 -17.65 16.97
N GLN A 59 -4.93 -17.86 15.80
CA GLN A 59 -6.04 -18.77 15.56
C GLN A 59 -5.62 -20.25 15.45
N GLY A 60 -4.31 -20.54 15.49
CA GLY A 60 -3.76 -21.91 15.49
C GLY A 60 -3.15 -22.34 14.16
N HIS A 61 -3.08 -21.48 13.14
CA HIS A 61 -2.33 -21.79 11.93
C HIS A 61 -0.82 -21.84 12.21
N LYS A 62 -0.12 -22.73 11.53
CA LYS A 62 1.33 -22.82 11.63
C LYS A 62 2.00 -21.79 10.71
N LYS A 63 3.20 -21.33 11.07
CA LYS A 63 3.97 -20.41 10.21
C LYS A 63 4.28 -21.03 8.84
N GLU A 64 4.43 -22.35 8.80
CA GLU A 64 4.68 -23.13 7.59
C GLU A 64 3.48 -23.12 6.62
N GLU A 65 2.27 -22.82 7.07
CA GLU A 65 1.08 -22.64 6.21
C GLU A 65 1.10 -21.27 5.49
N ILE A 66 1.94 -20.34 5.93
CA ILE A 66 2.01 -18.99 5.38
C ILE A 66 3.04 -18.94 4.26
N LEU A 67 2.59 -18.63 3.05
CA LEU A 67 3.46 -18.27 1.94
C LEU A 67 3.39 -16.76 1.72
N TYR A 68 4.22 -16.01 2.47
CA TYR A 68 4.46 -14.59 2.20
C TYR A 68 5.59 -14.45 1.19
N PHE A 69 5.41 -13.59 0.18
CA PHE A 69 6.42 -13.30 -0.82
C PHE A 69 6.36 -11.82 -1.23
N ASN A 70 7.49 -11.13 -1.10
CA ASN A 70 7.63 -9.73 -1.48
C ASN A 70 8.30 -9.63 -2.86
N PHE A 71 7.57 -9.09 -3.83
CA PHE A 71 8.05 -8.94 -5.21
C PHE A 71 8.94 -7.70 -5.42
N GLU A 72 9.10 -6.84 -4.40
CA GLU A 72 10.02 -5.69 -4.43
C GLU A 72 11.41 -6.01 -3.81
N ASP A 73 11.69 -7.30 -3.48
CA ASP A 73 12.99 -7.73 -2.95
C ASP A 73 14.08 -7.56 -4.01
N ASP A 74 15.18 -6.92 -3.65
CA ASP A 74 16.28 -6.57 -4.56
C ASP A 74 17.10 -7.78 -5.05
N ARG A 75 16.92 -8.95 -4.44
CA ARG A 75 17.51 -10.22 -4.88
C ARG A 75 16.73 -10.87 -6.04
N ILE A 76 15.55 -10.30 -6.35
CA ILE A 76 14.67 -10.77 -7.40
C ILE A 76 14.82 -9.88 -8.62
N ASP A 77 15.44 -10.41 -9.68
CA ASP A 77 15.47 -9.76 -10.99
C ASP A 77 14.08 -9.81 -11.65
N SER A 78 13.99 -9.44 -12.91
CA SER A 78 12.73 -9.45 -13.68
C SER A 78 11.95 -10.76 -13.50
N LEU A 79 10.68 -10.67 -13.10
CA LEU A 79 9.76 -11.79 -12.91
C LEU A 79 8.75 -11.88 -14.04
N GLU A 80 8.54 -13.12 -14.51
CA GLU A 80 7.44 -13.46 -15.41
C GLU A 80 6.30 -14.18 -14.65
N VAL A 81 5.12 -14.22 -15.25
CA VAL A 81 3.96 -14.90 -14.63
C VAL A 81 4.22 -16.39 -14.35
N THR A 82 5.13 -17.03 -15.09
CA THR A 82 5.56 -18.41 -14.88
C THR A 82 6.32 -18.61 -13.57
N ASP A 83 7.02 -17.57 -13.10
CA ASP A 83 7.74 -17.62 -11.83
C ASP A 83 6.79 -17.70 -10.63
N LEU A 84 5.56 -17.21 -10.75
CA LEU A 84 4.55 -17.34 -9.70
C LEU A 84 4.18 -18.81 -9.45
N ASP A 85 4.06 -19.61 -10.50
CA ASP A 85 3.83 -21.05 -10.35
C ASP A 85 5.08 -21.75 -9.80
N PHE A 86 6.25 -21.27 -10.16
CA PHE A 86 7.51 -21.82 -9.67
C PHE A 86 7.71 -21.57 -8.17
N ILE A 87 7.34 -20.37 -7.67
CA ILE A 87 7.32 -20.05 -6.23
C ILE A 87 6.38 -21.02 -5.49
N LYS A 88 5.17 -21.24 -6.01
CA LYS A 88 4.21 -22.18 -5.44
C LYS A 88 4.79 -23.61 -5.40
N THR A 89 5.42 -24.06 -6.49
CA THR A 89 6.06 -25.39 -6.56
C THR A 89 7.19 -25.52 -5.54
N CYS A 90 8.03 -24.49 -5.39
CA CYS A 90 9.10 -24.51 -4.38
C CYS A 90 8.57 -24.63 -2.96
N TYR A 91 7.45 -23.94 -2.65
CA TYR A 91 6.78 -24.07 -1.36
C TYR A 91 6.25 -25.50 -1.14
N GLU A 92 5.54 -26.08 -2.12
CA GLU A 92 4.98 -27.43 -2.05
C GLU A 92 6.05 -28.53 -1.89
N GLU A 93 7.30 -28.24 -2.28
CA GLU A 93 8.43 -29.15 -2.01
C GLU A 93 9.01 -28.98 -0.59
N MET A 94 8.79 -27.84 0.05
CA MET A 94 9.27 -27.60 1.42
C MET A 94 8.28 -28.10 2.46
N TYR A 95 6.98 -27.98 2.18
CA TYR A 95 5.93 -28.18 3.16
C TYR A 95 4.76 -28.98 2.61
N ASP A 96 4.23 -29.89 3.43
CA ASP A 96 3.02 -30.68 3.15
C ASP A 96 1.76 -29.97 3.70
N TYR A 97 1.71 -28.62 3.51
CA TYR A 97 0.57 -27.80 3.91
C TYR A 97 0.00 -27.07 2.69
N ARG A 98 -1.30 -26.83 2.72
CA ARG A 98 -1.95 -25.96 1.76
C ARG A 98 -1.62 -24.51 2.09
N PRO A 99 -0.93 -23.75 1.20
CA PRO A 99 -0.50 -22.40 1.51
C PRO A 99 -1.66 -21.41 1.61
N ILE A 100 -1.54 -20.46 2.56
CA ILE A 100 -2.25 -19.19 2.58
C ILE A 100 -1.29 -18.18 1.95
N PHE A 101 -1.70 -17.58 0.84
CA PHE A 101 -0.86 -16.70 0.05
C PHE A 101 -0.92 -15.25 0.53
N PHE A 102 0.24 -14.65 0.73
CA PHE A 102 0.44 -13.23 0.97
C PHE A 102 1.44 -12.69 -0.05
N LEU A 103 0.92 -12.04 -1.09
CA LEU A 103 1.67 -11.61 -2.27
C LEU A 103 1.82 -10.10 -2.25
N ASP A 104 2.99 -9.64 -1.78
CA ASP A 104 3.26 -8.22 -1.52
C ASP A 104 3.87 -7.55 -2.75
N GLU A 105 3.29 -6.42 -3.19
CA GLU A 105 3.66 -5.64 -4.39
C GLU A 105 3.62 -6.49 -5.69
N ILE A 106 2.64 -7.39 -5.82
CA ILE A 106 2.53 -8.34 -6.96
C ILE A 106 2.38 -7.67 -8.33
N GLN A 107 1.96 -6.41 -8.40
CA GLN A 107 1.83 -5.66 -9.66
C GLN A 107 3.15 -5.44 -10.39
N LEU A 108 4.28 -5.79 -9.77
CA LEU A 108 5.58 -5.84 -10.43
C LEU A 108 5.72 -7.01 -11.40
N VAL A 109 4.84 -8.02 -11.30
CA VAL A 109 4.79 -9.17 -12.21
C VAL A 109 3.71 -8.94 -13.26
N ASP A 110 4.07 -8.92 -14.53
CA ASP A 110 3.09 -8.79 -15.61
C ASP A 110 2.09 -9.96 -15.62
N LYS A 111 0.81 -9.64 -15.83
CA LYS A 111 -0.30 -10.63 -15.92
C LYS A 111 -0.54 -11.44 -14.63
N TRP A 112 -0.10 -10.93 -13.48
CA TRP A 112 -0.30 -11.56 -12.16
C TRP A 112 -1.78 -11.85 -11.85
N GLU A 113 -2.71 -11.05 -12.38
CA GLU A 113 -4.14 -11.17 -12.16
C GLU A 113 -4.71 -12.53 -12.62
N LYS A 114 -4.09 -13.15 -13.64
CA LYS A 114 -4.47 -14.49 -14.11
C LYS A 114 -4.10 -15.57 -13.08
N PHE A 115 -2.92 -15.43 -12.47
CA PHE A 115 -2.48 -16.33 -11.41
C PHE A 115 -3.36 -16.17 -10.17
N ALA A 116 -3.61 -14.93 -9.72
CA ALA A 116 -4.47 -14.64 -8.58
C ALA A 116 -5.90 -15.19 -8.80
N ARG A 117 -6.48 -14.98 -9.98
CA ARG A 117 -7.79 -15.55 -10.33
C ARG A 117 -7.79 -17.07 -10.20
N ARG A 118 -6.77 -17.75 -10.73
CA ARG A 118 -6.64 -19.20 -10.67
C ARG A 118 -6.53 -19.71 -9.23
N LEU A 119 -5.76 -19.03 -8.36
CA LEU A 119 -5.68 -19.38 -6.94
C LEU A 119 -7.06 -19.29 -6.27
N ALA A 120 -7.81 -18.23 -6.54
CA ALA A 120 -9.16 -18.07 -5.99
C ALA A 120 -10.14 -19.14 -6.50
N ASP A 121 -10.07 -19.50 -7.81
CA ASP A 121 -10.87 -20.58 -8.39
C ASP A 121 -10.54 -21.94 -7.76
N GLN A 122 -9.28 -22.15 -7.39
CA GLN A 122 -8.81 -23.32 -6.64
C GLN A 122 -9.09 -23.24 -5.12
N LYS A 123 -9.79 -22.21 -4.67
CA LYS A 123 -10.17 -22.03 -3.24
C LYS A 123 -8.96 -21.88 -2.30
N TYR A 124 -7.90 -21.26 -2.76
CA TYR A 124 -6.85 -20.76 -1.86
C TYR A 124 -7.32 -19.49 -1.16
N ASN A 125 -6.77 -19.26 0.03
CA ASN A 125 -6.91 -17.99 0.74
C ASN A 125 -5.74 -17.09 0.31
N VAL A 126 -6.06 -15.91 -0.23
CA VAL A 126 -5.08 -15.06 -0.93
C VAL A 126 -5.24 -13.60 -0.52
N PHE A 127 -4.14 -13.03 -0.04
CA PHE A 127 -4.01 -11.62 0.28
C PHE A 127 -2.96 -11.00 -0.64
N ILE A 128 -3.31 -9.88 -1.25
CA ILE A 128 -2.49 -9.21 -2.25
C ILE A 128 -2.32 -7.76 -1.85
N THR A 129 -1.11 -7.20 -2.01
CA THR A 129 -0.93 -5.74 -1.97
C THR A 129 -0.50 -5.19 -3.32
N GLY A 130 -0.78 -3.92 -3.49
CA GLY A 130 -0.22 -3.12 -4.56
C GLY A 130 -0.37 -1.63 -4.31
N SER A 131 0.66 -0.88 -4.69
CA SER A 131 0.75 0.57 -4.45
C SER A 131 0.20 1.42 -5.60
N ASN A 132 -0.58 0.82 -6.52
CA ASN A 132 -0.86 1.45 -7.80
C ASN A 132 -2.35 1.61 -8.09
N ALA A 133 -2.72 2.76 -8.69
CA ALA A 133 -4.02 2.98 -9.32
C ALA A 133 -4.40 1.88 -10.35
N LYS A 134 -3.42 1.21 -10.99
CA LYS A 134 -3.67 0.01 -11.79
C LYS A 134 -4.42 -1.08 -11.03
N MET A 135 -4.20 -1.22 -9.73
CA MET A 135 -4.89 -2.24 -8.91
C MET A 135 -6.38 -1.92 -8.71
N LEU A 136 -6.76 -0.66 -8.87
CA LEU A 136 -8.16 -0.19 -8.84
C LEU A 136 -8.78 -0.14 -10.24
N SER A 137 -8.02 -0.46 -11.30
CA SER A 137 -8.53 -0.38 -12.66
C SER A 137 -9.70 -1.35 -12.88
N SER A 138 -10.63 -0.93 -13.74
CA SER A 138 -11.77 -1.75 -14.16
C SER A 138 -11.33 -3.08 -14.79
N GLU A 139 -10.16 -3.13 -15.41
CA GLU A 139 -9.58 -4.35 -15.98
C GLU A 139 -9.25 -5.38 -14.90
N ILE A 140 -8.63 -4.97 -13.80
CA ILE A 140 -8.30 -5.86 -12.68
C ILE A 140 -9.56 -6.31 -11.97
N ALA A 141 -10.48 -5.39 -11.69
CA ALA A 141 -11.76 -5.72 -11.09
C ALA A 141 -12.55 -6.73 -11.96
N THR A 142 -12.52 -6.58 -13.29
CA THR A 142 -13.13 -7.50 -14.23
C THR A 142 -12.43 -8.85 -14.26
N THR A 143 -11.08 -8.86 -14.31
CA THR A 143 -10.29 -10.10 -14.38
C THR A 143 -10.40 -10.91 -13.09
N LEU A 144 -10.36 -10.27 -11.94
CA LEU A 144 -10.54 -10.93 -10.64
C LEU A 144 -12.00 -11.36 -10.39
N GLY A 145 -12.95 -10.74 -11.10
CA GLY A 145 -14.33 -11.22 -11.23
C GLY A 145 -15.07 -11.42 -9.92
N GLY A 146 -14.96 -10.48 -8.96
CA GLY A 146 -15.64 -10.55 -7.67
C GLY A 146 -15.11 -11.63 -6.70
N ARG A 147 -13.96 -12.24 -6.99
CA ARG A 147 -13.31 -13.23 -6.13
C ARG A 147 -12.47 -12.63 -5.01
N TYR A 148 -12.23 -11.33 -5.09
CA TYR A 148 -11.43 -10.55 -4.16
C TYR A 148 -12.20 -9.35 -3.67
N MET A 149 -12.09 -9.08 -2.37
CA MET A 149 -12.53 -7.82 -1.77
C MET A 149 -11.39 -6.80 -1.91
N ILE A 150 -11.69 -5.66 -2.51
CA ILE A 150 -10.75 -4.53 -2.54
C ILE A 150 -10.88 -3.79 -1.22
N TYR A 151 -9.77 -3.64 -0.52
CA TYR A 151 -9.68 -2.90 0.73
C TYR A 151 -8.68 -1.75 0.58
N GLU A 152 -9.17 -0.52 0.70
CA GLU A 152 -8.34 0.66 0.59
C GLU A 152 -7.67 0.97 1.92
N VAL A 153 -6.34 0.97 1.92
CA VAL A 153 -5.51 1.21 3.10
C VAL A 153 -5.06 2.67 3.10
N TYR A 154 -5.61 3.42 4.02
CA TYR A 154 -5.23 4.81 4.26
C TYR A 154 -4.08 4.90 5.28
N PRO A 155 -3.34 6.02 5.33
CA PRO A 155 -2.50 6.36 6.48
C PRO A 155 -3.28 6.25 7.80
N TYR A 156 -2.61 6.24 8.93
CA TYR A 156 -3.29 6.19 10.24
C TYR A 156 -4.35 7.25 10.38
N SER A 157 -5.52 6.87 10.87
CA SER A 157 -6.50 7.80 11.44
C SER A 157 -5.90 8.48 12.67
N LEU A 158 -6.48 9.60 13.12
CA LEU A 158 -6.03 10.25 14.36
C LEU A 158 -6.05 9.27 15.55
N LYS A 159 -7.05 8.39 15.62
CA LYS A 159 -7.15 7.37 16.66
C LYS A 159 -5.96 6.38 16.60
N GLU A 160 -5.65 5.85 15.43
CA GLU A 160 -4.50 4.97 15.23
C GLU A 160 -3.17 5.68 15.48
N TYR A 161 -3.06 6.95 15.07
CA TYR A 161 -1.88 7.77 15.33
C TYR A 161 -1.64 8.02 16.84
N LEU A 162 -2.71 8.27 17.60
CA LEU A 162 -2.62 8.39 19.06
C LEU A 162 -2.21 7.06 19.69
N LYS A 163 -2.81 5.93 19.26
CA LYS A 163 -2.43 4.59 19.70
C LYS A 163 -0.97 4.27 19.40
N ALA A 164 -0.48 4.67 18.21
CA ALA A 164 0.93 4.52 17.81
C ALA A 164 1.90 5.38 18.65
N ASN A 165 1.39 6.34 19.42
CA ASN A 165 2.13 7.14 20.40
C ASN A 165 1.75 6.76 21.84
N ASP A 166 1.36 5.52 22.08
CA ASP A 166 1.04 4.92 23.40
C ASP A 166 -0.15 5.58 24.12
N ILE A 167 -1.07 6.24 23.38
CA ILE A 167 -2.29 6.79 23.94
C ILE A 167 -3.50 5.95 23.55
N ASP A 168 -4.05 5.21 24.51
CA ASP A 168 -5.32 4.51 24.34
C ASP A 168 -6.51 5.42 24.67
N ILE A 169 -7.15 5.97 23.65
CA ILE A 169 -8.32 6.85 23.81
C ILE A 169 -9.57 6.16 24.41
N ASN A 170 -9.57 4.83 24.47
CA ASN A 170 -10.66 4.10 25.12
C ASN A 170 -10.41 3.89 26.64
N ALA A 171 -9.20 4.20 27.13
CA ALA A 171 -8.90 4.13 28.55
C ALA A 171 -9.75 5.12 29.37
N LYS A 172 -10.19 4.68 30.56
CA LYS A 172 -10.96 5.54 31.46
C LYS A 172 -10.18 6.82 31.78
N ASN A 173 -10.87 7.95 31.64
CA ASN A 173 -10.33 9.28 31.98
C ASN A 173 -9.12 9.74 31.15
N VAL A 174 -8.74 9.05 30.08
CA VAL A 174 -7.58 9.43 29.24
C VAL A 174 -7.65 10.88 28.73
N LEU A 175 -8.85 11.35 28.38
CA LEU A 175 -9.07 12.73 27.94
C LEU A 175 -8.75 13.79 29.01
N PHE A 176 -8.73 13.41 30.28
CA PHE A 176 -8.36 14.30 31.39
C PHE A 176 -6.88 14.14 31.77
N THR A 177 -6.40 12.91 31.85
CA THR A 177 -5.03 12.62 32.26
C THR A 177 -4.01 12.98 31.17
N GLU A 178 -4.34 12.69 29.90
CA GLU A 178 -3.44 12.86 28.75
C GLU A 178 -3.80 14.05 27.85
N HIS A 179 -4.69 14.94 28.31
CA HIS A 179 -5.24 16.02 27.48
C HIS A 179 -4.17 16.83 26.73
N LYS A 180 -3.12 17.26 27.43
CA LYS A 180 -2.05 18.09 26.83
C LYS A 180 -1.30 17.31 25.72
N GLN A 181 -1.05 16.03 25.95
CA GLN A 181 -0.34 15.17 25.00
C GLN A 181 -1.21 14.88 23.79
N ILE A 182 -2.51 14.58 23.99
CA ILE A 182 -3.48 14.37 22.91
C ILE A 182 -3.56 15.62 22.02
N VAL A 183 -3.70 16.81 22.60
CA VAL A 183 -3.75 18.07 21.82
C VAL A 183 -2.45 18.30 21.05
N LYS A 184 -1.29 18.04 21.65
CA LYS A 184 0.01 18.15 20.99
C LYS A 184 0.09 17.18 19.80
N LEU A 185 -0.25 15.92 19.99
CA LEU A 185 -0.20 14.88 18.94
C LEU A 185 -1.22 15.14 17.84
N ALA A 186 -2.43 15.60 18.18
CA ALA A 186 -3.43 16.00 17.21
C ALA A 186 -2.93 17.15 16.33
N ASN A 187 -2.27 18.16 16.91
CA ASN A 187 -1.66 19.24 16.14
C ASN A 187 -0.56 18.73 15.20
N LEU A 188 0.30 17.81 15.65
CA LEU A 188 1.31 17.18 14.80
C LEU A 188 0.67 16.37 13.66
N TYR A 189 -0.38 15.61 13.96
CA TYR A 189 -1.15 14.87 12.96
C TYR A 189 -1.76 15.79 11.90
N PHE A 190 -2.36 16.93 12.30
CA PHE A 190 -2.88 17.90 11.33
C PHE A 190 -1.80 18.61 10.51
N GLN A 191 -0.59 18.71 11.02
CA GLN A 191 0.54 19.32 10.30
C GLN A 191 1.24 18.35 9.36
N HIS A 192 1.35 17.06 9.73
CA HIS A 192 2.19 16.09 9.05
C HIS A 192 1.43 14.88 8.48
N GLY A 193 0.14 14.75 8.81
CA GLY A 193 -0.66 13.58 8.41
C GLY A 193 -0.37 12.35 9.28
N GLY A 194 -0.89 11.21 8.84
CA GLY A 194 -0.85 9.95 9.58
C GLY A 194 -0.02 8.85 8.92
N LEU A 195 1.01 9.19 8.11
CA LEU A 195 1.89 8.15 7.56
C LEU A 195 2.59 7.40 8.71
N PRO A 196 2.50 6.05 8.77
CA PRO A 196 3.04 5.26 9.89
C PRO A 196 4.48 5.58 10.24
N GLU A 197 5.35 5.73 9.23
CA GLU A 197 6.77 6.03 9.43
C GLU A 197 7.06 7.39 10.06
N THR A 198 6.09 8.31 10.02
CA THR A 198 6.28 9.64 10.66
C THR A 198 6.08 9.62 12.17
N VAL A 199 5.54 8.51 12.71
CA VAL A 199 5.34 8.36 14.16
C VAL A 199 6.70 8.37 14.87
N GLY A 200 6.85 9.24 15.88
CA GLY A 200 8.10 9.39 16.62
C GLY A 200 9.22 10.14 15.91
N MET A 201 9.06 10.53 14.63
CA MET A 201 10.06 11.31 13.92
C MET A 201 10.17 12.74 14.47
N LYS A 202 11.41 13.20 14.69
CA LYS A 202 11.66 14.59 15.11
C LYS A 202 11.40 15.59 13.97
N GLU A 203 11.72 15.22 12.73
CA GLU A 203 11.60 16.06 11.54
C GLU A 203 10.93 15.31 10.37
N PRO A 204 9.62 15.03 10.45
CA PRO A 204 8.92 14.27 9.42
C PRO A 204 8.85 15.01 8.07
N ARG A 205 8.96 16.33 8.07
CA ARG A 205 8.83 17.16 6.86
C ARG A 205 9.89 16.85 5.80
N SER A 206 11.14 16.64 6.21
CA SER A 206 12.23 16.29 5.29
C SER A 206 12.00 14.92 4.65
N TRP A 207 11.63 13.94 5.48
CA TRP A 207 11.30 12.59 5.02
C TRP A 207 10.10 12.59 4.06
N MET A 208 9.02 13.30 4.40
CA MET A 208 7.85 13.44 3.54
C MET A 208 8.15 14.11 2.20
N SER A 209 9.05 15.10 2.20
CA SER A 209 9.50 15.76 0.95
C SER A 209 10.24 14.78 0.04
N ASN A 210 11.09 13.91 0.61
CA ASN A 210 11.79 12.87 -0.12
C ASN A 210 10.81 11.80 -0.66
N LEU A 211 9.87 11.37 0.16
CA LEU A 211 8.81 10.44 -0.26
C LEU A 211 7.98 11.03 -1.38
N PHE A 212 7.54 12.29 -1.24
CA PHE A 212 6.82 13.00 -2.31
C PHE A 212 7.63 13.02 -3.61
N SER A 213 8.92 13.32 -3.53
CA SER A 213 9.79 13.33 -4.71
C SER A 213 9.91 11.96 -5.36
N LYS A 214 10.01 10.89 -4.57
CA LYS A 214 10.03 9.50 -5.06
C LYS A 214 8.73 9.15 -5.78
N ILE A 215 7.58 9.44 -5.17
CA ILE A 215 6.26 9.21 -5.78
C ILE A 215 6.08 10.06 -7.02
N PHE A 216 6.42 11.35 -6.95
CA PHE A 216 6.27 12.28 -8.07
C PHE A 216 7.09 11.87 -9.29
N PHE A 217 8.38 11.60 -9.11
CA PHE A 217 9.25 11.25 -10.25
C PHE A 217 9.12 9.77 -10.66
N GLY A 218 9.05 8.85 -9.70
CA GLY A 218 8.98 7.42 -9.97
C GLY A 218 7.59 6.97 -10.42
N ASP A 219 6.58 7.25 -9.60
CA ASP A 219 5.25 6.69 -9.82
C ASP A 219 4.39 7.52 -10.77
N LEU A 220 4.62 8.83 -10.91
CA LEU A 220 3.86 9.65 -11.85
C LEU A 220 4.67 9.96 -13.12
N VAL A 221 5.77 10.72 -13.00
CA VAL A 221 6.48 11.22 -14.18
C VAL A 221 7.06 10.08 -15.03
N ALA A 222 7.78 9.15 -14.43
CA ALA A 222 8.42 8.05 -15.17
C ALA A 222 7.38 7.07 -15.72
N ARG A 223 6.41 6.64 -14.91
CA ARG A 223 5.39 5.67 -15.31
C ARG A 223 4.53 6.14 -16.47
N TYR A 224 3.99 7.35 -16.37
CA TYR A 224 3.11 7.92 -17.39
C TYR A 224 3.86 8.72 -18.46
N ARG A 225 5.20 8.68 -18.42
CA ARG A 225 6.08 9.38 -19.38
C ARG A 225 5.72 10.85 -19.55
N ILE A 226 5.43 11.52 -18.42
CA ILE A 226 4.99 12.91 -18.40
C ILE A 226 6.14 13.81 -18.85
N ARG A 227 5.97 14.49 -19.98
CA ARG A 227 7.00 15.38 -20.54
C ARG A 227 7.05 16.75 -19.85
N ASN A 228 5.93 17.20 -19.28
CA ASN A 228 5.81 18.50 -18.63
C ASN A 228 5.64 18.33 -17.11
N ASP A 229 6.71 17.86 -16.46
CA ASP A 229 6.76 17.66 -15.01
C ASP A 229 6.60 18.96 -14.21
N TYR A 230 7.06 20.08 -14.76
CA TYR A 230 6.84 21.41 -14.17
C TYR A 230 5.33 21.74 -14.09
N ALA A 231 4.58 21.53 -15.18
CA ALA A 231 3.14 21.77 -15.17
C ALA A 231 2.42 20.88 -14.15
N LEU A 232 2.78 19.60 -14.07
CA LEU A 232 2.26 18.67 -13.08
C LEU A 232 2.56 19.15 -11.65
N ARG A 233 3.78 19.59 -11.36
CA ARG A 233 4.19 20.13 -10.04
C ARG A 233 3.39 21.37 -9.66
N VAL A 234 3.23 22.32 -10.58
CA VAL A 234 2.41 23.52 -10.34
C VAL A 234 0.95 23.14 -10.11
N MET A 235 0.44 22.18 -10.87
CA MET A 235 -0.94 21.69 -10.73
C MET A 235 -1.16 21.07 -9.34
N ILE A 236 -0.30 20.14 -8.90
CA ILE A 236 -0.38 19.51 -7.57
C ILE A 236 -0.38 20.58 -6.47
N ARG A 237 0.54 21.53 -6.57
CA ARG A 237 0.61 22.62 -5.59
C ARG A 237 -0.70 23.44 -5.54
N LYS A 238 -1.27 23.78 -6.70
CA LYS A 238 -2.53 24.54 -6.77
C LYS A 238 -3.71 23.74 -6.27
N MET A 239 -3.77 22.45 -6.52
CA MET A 239 -4.79 21.56 -5.96
C MET A 239 -4.68 21.52 -4.42
N ALA A 240 -3.48 21.38 -3.87
CA ALA A 240 -3.24 21.39 -2.43
C ALA A 240 -3.65 22.73 -1.77
N GLU A 241 -3.37 23.88 -2.42
CA GLU A 241 -3.79 25.19 -1.96
C GLU A 241 -5.32 25.39 -2.02
N SER A 242 -6.02 24.64 -2.85
CA SER A 242 -7.44 24.78 -3.18
C SER A 242 -8.36 23.75 -2.54
N VAL A 243 -7.90 22.96 -1.56
CA VAL A 243 -8.65 21.83 -0.95
C VAL A 243 -10.05 22.24 -0.45
N LYS A 244 -10.25 23.50 -0.09
CA LYS A 244 -11.55 24.04 0.39
C LYS A 244 -12.38 24.74 -0.70
N GLN A 245 -11.93 24.75 -1.95
CA GLN A 245 -12.60 25.48 -3.02
C GLN A 245 -12.79 24.61 -4.24
N PRO A 246 -13.94 24.67 -4.94
CA PRO A 246 -14.13 23.99 -6.21
C PRO A 246 -13.08 24.45 -7.22
N LEU A 247 -12.39 23.50 -7.82
CA LEU A 247 -11.36 23.74 -8.81
C LEU A 247 -11.70 22.99 -10.09
N SER A 248 -12.03 23.70 -11.17
CA SER A 248 -12.30 23.06 -12.46
C SER A 248 -11.00 22.79 -13.23
N TYR A 249 -11.01 21.77 -14.08
CA TYR A 249 -9.87 21.46 -14.96
C TYR A 249 -9.44 22.63 -15.84
N ASN A 250 -10.40 23.39 -16.38
CA ASN A 250 -10.12 24.61 -17.15
C ASN A 250 -9.39 25.66 -16.31
N ARG A 251 -9.79 25.84 -15.04
CA ARG A 251 -9.13 26.79 -14.15
C ARG A 251 -7.71 26.33 -13.80
N ILE A 252 -7.51 25.04 -13.57
CA ILE A 252 -6.16 24.45 -13.38
C ILE A 252 -5.30 24.71 -14.62
N ALA A 253 -5.78 24.35 -15.82
CA ALA A 253 -5.04 24.53 -17.05
C ALA A 253 -4.68 26.00 -17.31
N SER A 254 -5.60 26.94 -17.05
CA SER A 254 -5.37 28.39 -17.14
C SER A 254 -4.30 28.87 -16.17
N ILE A 255 -4.36 28.46 -14.89
CA ILE A 255 -3.38 28.84 -13.86
C ILE A 255 -1.99 28.31 -14.23
N VAL A 256 -1.87 27.05 -14.66
CA VAL A 256 -0.59 26.48 -15.07
C VAL A 256 -0.06 27.22 -16.30
N SER A 257 -0.90 27.49 -17.29
CA SER A 257 -0.51 28.18 -18.51
C SER A 257 -0.03 29.62 -18.26
N SER A 258 -0.58 30.32 -17.26
CA SER A 258 -0.13 31.65 -16.85
C SER A 258 1.31 31.67 -16.30
N THR A 259 1.86 30.55 -15.90
CA THR A 259 3.27 30.41 -15.46
C THR A 259 4.26 30.24 -16.61
N GLY A 260 3.82 30.37 -17.87
CA GLY A 260 4.66 30.26 -19.07
C GLY A 260 4.80 28.86 -19.67
N LYS A 261 4.20 27.83 -19.07
CA LYS A 261 4.17 26.46 -19.59
C LYS A 261 2.74 26.08 -19.94
N LYS A 262 2.43 25.93 -21.23
CA LYS A 262 1.08 25.55 -21.68
C LYS A 262 0.67 24.19 -21.13
N LEU A 263 -0.53 24.11 -20.57
CA LEU A 263 -1.23 22.89 -20.20
C LEU A 263 -2.63 22.93 -20.83
N SER A 264 -2.97 21.91 -21.61
CA SER A 264 -4.35 21.76 -22.11
C SER A 264 -5.28 21.25 -21.01
N THR A 265 -6.57 21.47 -21.18
CA THR A 265 -7.58 20.93 -20.25
C THR A 265 -7.55 19.40 -20.24
N ASP A 266 -7.38 18.77 -21.42
CA ASP A 266 -7.31 17.31 -21.54
C ASP A 266 -6.09 16.77 -20.78
N ALA A 267 -4.91 17.39 -20.93
CA ALA A 267 -3.74 17.01 -20.14
C ALA A 267 -3.94 17.23 -18.62
N ALA A 268 -4.71 18.24 -18.23
CA ALA A 268 -5.04 18.43 -16.80
C ALA A 268 -5.97 17.32 -16.28
N ILE A 269 -6.92 16.85 -17.09
CA ILE A 269 -7.80 15.71 -16.78
C ILE A 269 -6.96 14.45 -16.62
N ASP A 270 -6.08 14.16 -17.60
CA ASP A 270 -5.19 13.00 -17.55
C ASP A 270 -4.31 13.01 -16.30
N TYR A 271 -3.70 14.15 -15.98
CA TYR A 271 -2.82 14.26 -14.81
C TYR A 271 -3.58 14.06 -13.48
N VAL A 272 -4.82 14.54 -13.39
CA VAL A 272 -5.66 14.24 -12.21
C VAL A 272 -5.98 12.75 -12.16
N GLY A 273 -6.32 12.14 -13.30
CA GLY A 273 -6.56 10.69 -13.39
C GLY A 273 -5.33 9.84 -12.98
N TYR A 274 -4.11 10.32 -13.24
CA TYR A 274 -2.88 9.62 -12.81
C TYR A 274 -2.62 9.71 -11.30
N MET A 275 -3.24 10.69 -10.62
CA MET A 275 -3.09 10.90 -9.18
C MET A 275 -4.23 10.25 -8.36
N SER A 276 -5.31 9.88 -9.01
CA SER A 276 -6.47 9.19 -8.41
C SER A 276 -6.26 7.69 -8.43
#